data_3d7276a029b47bd9c3ed66334d9d7033
#
_entry.id   3d7276a029b47bd9c3ed66334d9d7033
#
_cell.length_a   1.000
_cell.length_b   1.000
_cell.length_c   1.000
_cell.angle_alpha   90.00
_cell.angle_beta   90.00
_cell.angle_gamma   90.00
#
_symmetry.space_group_name_H-M   'P 1'
#
loop_
_entity.id
_entity.type
_entity.pdbx_description
1 polymer ?
#
loop_
_entity_poly.entity_id
_entity_poly.type
_entity_poly.pdbx_seq_one_letter_code
_entity_poly.pdbx_strand_id
1 'polypeptide(L)'
;MMRFFLLVFGLLRMAAASCQAEWELHPSEFTLQGKRESLQLIASWRDRDRVTDHTRGADYVIADPGVVSVSRGGLVRPLSNGVTTIQLGGSIATVTVNGVESPAPVSFHHETLPVLSRLGCSAGSCHGSPHGKGSFRLSLRAFDPGLDGLTLVSEELGRRTNPIEPDKSLLLLKPTAAVSHEGGKKLDKESPEYALLRSWIAEGAALRKAEEITCTGITIYPSEPR
;
A
#
# COMPACT_ATOMS: atom_id res chain seq x y z
N MET A 1 -63.48 -45.43 31.26
CA MET A 1 -62.02 -45.22 30.89
C MET A 1 -61.95 -44.10 29.90
N MET A 2 -61.62 -42.89 30.35
CA MET A 2 -61.57 -41.67 29.49
C MET A 2 -60.12 -41.24 29.44
N ARG A 3 -59.50 -41.36 28.24
CA ARG A 3 -58.09 -40.97 27.97
C ARG A 3 -58.05 -39.50 27.61
N PHE A 4 -57.46 -38.70 28.48
CA PHE A 4 -57.11 -37.31 28.19
C PHE A 4 -55.85 -37.24 27.28
N PHE A 5 -55.96 -36.65 26.11
CA PHE A 5 -54.82 -36.31 25.22
C PHE A 5 -54.37 -34.90 25.56
N LEU A 6 -53.21 -34.79 26.17
CA LEU A 6 -52.53 -33.49 26.35
C LEU A 6 -51.79 -33.14 25.05
N LEU A 7 -52.28 -32.11 24.33
CA LEU A 7 -51.58 -31.46 23.22
C LEU A 7 -50.58 -30.47 23.80
N VAL A 8 -49.28 -30.81 23.69
CA VAL A 8 -48.18 -29.88 24.00
C VAL A 8 -47.92 -29.03 22.75
N PHE A 9 -48.34 -27.76 22.77
CA PHE A 9 -47.98 -26.76 21.79
C PHE A 9 -46.56 -26.30 22.07
N GLY A 10 -45.56 -26.81 21.33
CA GLY A 10 -44.20 -26.30 21.31
C GLY A 10 -44.14 -24.96 20.57
N LEU A 11 -44.00 -23.86 21.30
CA LEU A 11 -43.69 -22.55 20.72
C LEU A 11 -42.26 -22.57 20.18
N LEU A 12 -42.12 -22.74 18.88
CA LEU A 12 -40.87 -22.52 18.16
C LEU A 12 -40.58 -20.99 18.14
N ARG A 13 -39.75 -20.51 19.07
CA ARG A 13 -39.23 -19.15 19.03
C ARG A 13 -38.24 -19.06 17.87
N MET A 14 -38.68 -18.57 16.74
CA MET A 14 -37.78 -18.06 15.70
C MET A 14 -37.08 -16.84 16.30
N ALA A 15 -35.80 -16.98 16.65
CA ALA A 15 -34.92 -15.85 16.92
C ALA A 15 -34.71 -15.12 15.58
N ALA A 16 -35.46 -14.04 15.42
CA ALA A 16 -35.13 -13.07 14.34
C ALA A 16 -33.74 -12.51 14.67
N ALA A 17 -32.75 -12.86 13.86
CA ALA A 17 -31.46 -12.17 13.88
C ALA A 17 -31.75 -10.71 13.58
N SER A 18 -31.72 -9.86 14.60
CA SER A 18 -31.80 -8.41 14.41
C SER A 18 -30.53 -7.99 13.71
N CYS A 19 -30.63 -7.70 12.42
CA CYS A 19 -29.57 -7.03 11.66
C CYS A 19 -29.43 -5.63 12.26
N GLN A 20 -28.55 -5.50 13.24
CA GLN A 20 -28.23 -4.21 13.86
C GLN A 20 -27.21 -3.51 12.99
N ALA A 21 -27.31 -2.21 12.90
CA ALA A 21 -26.32 -1.39 12.23
C ALA A 21 -24.98 -1.45 12.99
N GLU A 22 -23.89 -1.71 12.29
CA GLU A 22 -22.58 -1.95 12.90
C GLU A 22 -21.42 -1.34 12.09
N TRP A 23 -20.33 -1.07 12.80
CA TRP A 23 -19.06 -0.72 12.19
C TRP A 23 -18.34 -1.96 11.69
N GLU A 24 -17.70 -1.84 10.53
CA GLU A 24 -16.83 -2.87 9.96
C GLU A 24 -15.48 -2.25 9.63
N LEU A 25 -14.39 -2.93 10.04
CA LEU A 25 -13.02 -2.60 9.65
C LEU A 25 -12.48 -3.66 8.69
N HIS A 26 -11.94 -3.23 7.56
CA HIS A 26 -11.32 -4.12 6.57
C HIS A 26 -9.92 -3.67 6.20
N PRO A 27 -8.96 -4.62 6.18
CA PRO A 27 -9.08 -5.98 6.71
C PRO A 27 -9.16 -5.99 8.24
N SER A 28 -9.76 -7.03 8.81
CA SER A 28 -9.86 -7.22 10.27
C SER A 28 -8.59 -7.79 10.91
N GLU A 29 -7.69 -8.33 10.08
CA GLU A 29 -6.37 -8.83 10.50
C GLU A 29 -5.38 -8.65 9.37
N PHE A 30 -4.17 -8.14 9.68
CA PHE A 30 -3.09 -7.97 8.70
C PHE A 30 -1.73 -7.85 9.36
N THR A 31 -0.69 -8.09 8.54
CA THR A 31 0.71 -7.94 8.94
C THR A 31 1.38 -6.87 8.08
N LEU A 32 2.21 -6.02 8.72
CA LEU A 32 3.10 -5.08 8.05
C LEU A 32 4.54 -5.55 8.23
N GLN A 33 5.28 -5.64 7.13
CA GLN A 33 6.68 -6.09 7.11
C GLN A 33 7.61 -4.90 6.83
N GLY A 34 8.41 -4.55 7.84
CA GLY A 34 9.36 -3.45 7.73
C GLY A 34 8.71 -2.06 7.81
N LYS A 35 9.56 -1.05 7.83
CA LYS A 35 9.16 0.34 8.10
C LYS A 35 8.47 1.02 6.91
N ARG A 36 8.62 0.50 5.70
CA ARG A 36 8.11 1.13 4.48
C ARG A 36 6.73 0.65 4.06
N GLU A 37 6.28 -0.48 4.54
CA GLU A 37 4.93 -0.95 4.26
C GLU A 37 3.87 -0.04 4.87
N SER A 38 2.73 -0.03 4.25
CA SER A 38 1.53 0.64 4.78
C SER A 38 0.30 -0.06 4.24
N LEU A 39 -0.79 0.00 5.00
CA LEU A 39 -2.06 -0.58 4.60
C LEU A 39 -3.16 0.46 4.72
N GLN A 40 -4.02 0.53 3.72
CA GLN A 40 -5.25 1.32 3.77
C GLN A 40 -6.33 0.52 4.50
N LEU A 41 -6.61 0.89 5.74
CA LEU A 41 -7.74 0.38 6.49
C LEU A 41 -9.01 1.07 5.99
N ILE A 42 -10.05 0.31 5.75
CA ILE A 42 -11.36 0.81 5.34
C ILE A 42 -12.33 0.68 6.51
N ALA A 43 -12.99 1.75 6.86
CA ALA A 43 -14.05 1.78 7.86
C ALA A 43 -15.40 1.98 7.18
N SER A 44 -16.31 1.04 7.37
CA SER A 44 -17.65 1.07 6.82
C SER A 44 -18.69 1.03 7.93
N TRP A 45 -19.82 1.68 7.68
CA TRP A 45 -21.03 1.51 8.47
C TRP A 45 -22.02 0.68 7.67
N ARG A 46 -22.39 -0.48 8.23
CA ARG A 46 -23.41 -1.34 7.66
C ARG A 46 -24.73 -1.15 8.39
N ASP A 47 -25.77 -0.80 7.65
CA ASP A 47 -27.15 -0.77 8.12
C ASP A 47 -27.99 -1.62 7.16
N ARG A 48 -28.36 -2.82 7.60
CA ARG A 48 -29.01 -3.83 6.77
C ARG A 48 -28.21 -4.12 5.48
N ASP A 49 -28.78 -3.82 4.32
CA ASP A 49 -28.15 -4.03 3.02
C ASP A 49 -27.33 -2.82 2.53
N ARG A 50 -27.30 -1.73 3.32
CA ARG A 50 -26.59 -0.53 2.95
C ARG A 50 -25.24 -0.45 3.65
N VAL A 51 -24.17 -0.36 2.86
CA VAL A 51 -22.80 -0.11 3.33
C VAL A 51 -22.39 1.28 2.90
N THR A 52 -21.89 2.09 3.83
CA THR A 52 -21.36 3.44 3.58
C THR A 52 -19.92 3.53 4.04
N ASP A 53 -19.07 4.14 3.21
CA ASP A 53 -17.66 4.39 3.54
C ASP A 53 -17.53 5.57 4.50
N HIS A 54 -16.94 5.33 5.64
CA HIS A 54 -16.62 6.32 6.66
C HIS A 54 -15.13 6.36 7.01
N THR A 55 -14.28 5.82 6.16
CA THR A 55 -12.83 5.74 6.38
C THR A 55 -12.21 7.09 6.70
N ARG A 56 -12.67 8.15 6.02
CA ARG A 56 -12.18 9.50 6.26
C ARG A 56 -12.90 10.14 7.43
N GLY A 57 -12.13 10.47 8.47
CA GLY A 57 -12.65 11.14 9.66
C GLY A 57 -13.24 10.20 10.71
N ALA A 58 -13.02 8.88 10.57
CA ALA A 58 -13.33 7.95 11.64
C ALA A 58 -12.36 8.13 12.83
N ASP A 59 -12.92 8.03 14.02
CA ASP A 59 -12.17 8.14 15.28
C ASP A 59 -11.56 6.78 15.66
N TYR A 60 -10.45 6.44 15.02
CA TYR A 60 -9.72 5.20 15.28
C TYR A 60 -9.05 5.24 16.66
N VAL A 61 -9.31 4.24 17.49
CA VAL A 61 -8.66 4.04 18.78
C VAL A 61 -7.60 2.95 18.64
N ILE A 62 -6.34 3.28 18.91
CA ILE A 62 -5.21 2.35 18.82
C ILE A 62 -4.83 1.92 20.23
N ALA A 63 -4.80 0.61 20.50
CA ALA A 63 -4.50 0.09 21.84
C ALA A 63 -3.04 0.36 22.25
N ASP A 64 -2.10 0.20 21.32
CA ASP A 64 -0.71 0.61 21.49
C ASP A 64 -0.26 1.51 20.33
N PRO A 65 -0.26 2.84 20.50
CA PRO A 65 0.15 3.80 19.49
C PRO A 65 1.67 3.80 19.23
N GLY A 66 2.47 3.08 20.01
CA GLY A 66 3.88 2.86 19.74
C GLY A 66 4.16 1.86 18.63
N VAL A 67 3.21 0.97 18.32
CA VAL A 67 3.35 -0.07 17.28
C VAL A 67 2.96 0.44 15.90
N VAL A 68 1.85 1.15 15.79
CA VAL A 68 1.37 1.72 14.52
C VAL A 68 0.80 3.12 14.69
N SER A 69 0.77 3.87 13.59
CA SER A 69 -0.01 5.10 13.47
C SER A 69 -1.12 4.91 12.43
N VAL A 70 -2.28 5.58 12.63
CA VAL A 70 -3.38 5.60 11.67
C VAL A 70 -3.67 7.06 11.30
N SER A 71 -3.64 7.37 10.01
CA SER A 71 -3.98 8.70 9.53
C SER A 71 -5.50 8.91 9.56
N ARG A 72 -5.95 10.18 9.46
CA ARG A 72 -7.40 10.51 9.29
C ARG A 72 -8.04 9.87 8.07
N GLY A 73 -7.24 9.45 7.07
CA GLY A 73 -7.69 8.73 5.89
C GLY A 73 -7.64 7.22 6.05
N GLY A 74 -7.37 6.66 7.24
CA GLY A 74 -7.30 5.23 7.47
C GLY A 74 -5.98 4.56 7.04
N LEU A 75 -4.97 5.33 6.64
CA LEU A 75 -3.67 4.75 6.28
C LEU A 75 -2.90 4.35 7.54
N VAL A 76 -2.66 3.06 7.70
CA VAL A 76 -1.89 2.46 8.80
C VAL A 76 -0.42 2.37 8.42
N ARG A 77 0.46 2.84 9.30
CA ARG A 77 1.92 2.79 9.14
C ARG A 77 2.59 2.18 10.34
N PRO A 78 3.59 1.32 10.17
CA PRO A 78 4.35 0.71 11.26
C PRO A 78 5.27 1.74 11.92
N LEU A 79 5.42 1.65 13.24
CA LEU A 79 6.35 2.44 14.03
C LEU A 79 7.40 1.56 14.71
N SER A 80 6.98 0.44 15.33
CA SER A 80 7.84 -0.55 15.95
C SER A 80 7.29 -1.96 15.80
N ASN A 81 8.13 -2.98 16.02
CA ASN A 81 7.68 -4.37 16.03
C ASN A 81 6.71 -4.60 17.18
N GLY A 82 5.67 -5.40 16.96
CA GLY A 82 4.67 -5.73 17.97
C GLY A 82 3.32 -6.11 17.38
N VAL A 83 2.37 -6.32 18.26
CA VAL A 83 0.97 -6.59 17.91
C VAL A 83 0.09 -5.57 18.62
N THR A 84 -0.82 -4.95 17.89
CA THR A 84 -1.79 -4.01 18.46
C THR A 84 -3.15 -4.17 17.80
N THR A 85 -4.16 -3.51 18.34
CA THR A 85 -5.50 -3.46 17.75
C THR A 85 -5.89 -2.02 17.44
N ILE A 86 -6.63 -1.87 16.35
CA ILE A 86 -7.30 -0.63 15.95
C ILE A 86 -8.80 -0.86 16.11
N GLN A 87 -9.47 0.00 16.87
CA GLN A 87 -10.90 -0.11 17.17
C GLN A 87 -11.67 1.06 16.58
N LEU A 88 -12.88 0.76 16.12
CA LEU A 88 -13.87 1.76 15.73
C LEU A 88 -15.26 1.25 16.11
N GLY A 89 -15.90 1.91 17.11
CA GLY A 89 -17.12 1.38 17.70
C GLY A 89 -16.93 -0.03 18.25
N GLY A 90 -17.73 -0.99 17.78
CA GLY A 90 -17.61 -2.41 18.16
C GLY A 90 -16.67 -3.25 17.27
N SER A 91 -16.14 -2.68 16.19
CA SER A 91 -15.24 -3.38 15.25
C SER A 91 -13.78 -3.26 15.67
N ILE A 92 -13.03 -4.34 15.44
CA ILE A 92 -11.61 -4.44 15.81
C ILE A 92 -10.81 -4.97 14.61
N ALA A 93 -9.70 -4.32 14.33
CA ALA A 93 -8.68 -4.83 13.40
C ALA A 93 -7.38 -5.12 14.18
N THR A 94 -6.84 -6.32 14.02
CA THR A 94 -5.57 -6.75 14.62
C THR A 94 -4.43 -6.51 13.64
N VAL A 95 -3.38 -5.85 14.12
CA VAL A 95 -2.19 -5.52 13.33
C VAL A 95 -0.97 -6.16 13.95
N THR A 96 -0.24 -6.93 13.16
CA THR A 96 1.09 -7.43 13.51
C THR A 96 2.15 -6.66 12.72
N VAL A 97 3.17 -6.18 13.38
CA VAL A 97 4.30 -5.46 12.76
C VAL A 97 5.59 -6.22 13.05
N ASN A 98 6.35 -6.53 11.98
CA ASN A 98 7.63 -7.21 12.06
C ASN A 98 8.70 -6.49 11.22
N GLY A 99 9.99 -6.68 11.56
CA GLY A 99 11.12 -6.29 10.73
C GLY A 99 11.35 -4.77 10.58
N VAL A 100 10.80 -3.94 11.47
CA VAL A 100 10.97 -2.48 11.43
C VAL A 100 12.44 -2.07 11.60
N GLU A 101 13.18 -2.78 12.45
CA GLU A 101 14.58 -2.48 12.78
C GLU A 101 15.58 -3.05 11.75
N SER A 102 15.13 -3.99 10.95
CA SER A 102 15.92 -4.61 9.89
C SER A 102 15.21 -4.50 8.55
N PRO A 103 15.15 -3.30 7.96
CA PRO A 103 14.41 -3.10 6.72
C PRO A 103 15.00 -3.93 5.60
N ALA A 104 14.13 -4.67 4.91
CA ALA A 104 14.53 -5.39 3.70
C ALA A 104 15.07 -4.38 2.66
N PRO A 105 15.99 -4.79 1.76
CA PRO A 105 16.43 -3.96 0.65
C PRO A 105 15.24 -3.48 -0.20
N VAL A 106 15.35 -2.32 -0.84
CA VAL A 106 14.27 -1.77 -1.67
C VAL A 106 14.02 -2.65 -2.90
N SER A 107 12.76 -3.02 -3.13
CA SER A 107 12.37 -3.77 -4.33
C SER A 107 12.28 -2.86 -5.54
N PHE A 108 12.93 -3.27 -6.64
CA PHE A 108 12.78 -2.59 -7.91
C PHE A 108 11.34 -2.68 -8.43
N HIS A 109 10.78 -3.89 -8.45
CA HIS A 109 9.45 -4.16 -9.01
C HIS A 109 8.32 -3.60 -8.14
N HIS A 110 8.40 -3.81 -6.83
CA HIS A 110 7.26 -3.53 -5.93
C HIS A 110 7.31 -2.14 -5.29
N GLU A 111 8.48 -1.49 -5.31
CA GLU A 111 8.64 -0.18 -4.66
C GLU A 111 9.15 0.89 -5.66
N THR A 112 10.27 0.65 -6.36
CA THR A 112 10.89 1.66 -7.25
C THR A 112 10.02 1.96 -8.47
N LEU A 113 9.61 0.95 -9.23
CA LEU A 113 8.78 1.13 -10.42
C LEU A 113 7.41 1.78 -10.13
N PRO A 114 6.67 1.37 -9.08
CA PRO A 114 5.45 2.06 -8.68
C PRO A 114 5.65 3.54 -8.33
N VAL A 115 6.76 3.89 -7.67
CA VAL A 115 7.10 5.29 -7.38
C VAL A 115 7.32 6.07 -8.68
N LEU A 116 8.13 5.56 -9.60
CA LEU A 116 8.39 6.21 -10.89
C LEU A 116 7.10 6.38 -11.71
N SER A 117 6.22 5.38 -11.69
CA SER A 117 4.93 5.45 -12.38
C SER A 117 4.01 6.50 -11.76
N ARG A 118 3.92 6.55 -10.42
CA ARG A 118 3.11 7.54 -9.69
C ARG A 118 3.61 8.97 -9.89
N LEU A 119 4.91 9.18 -9.96
CA LEU A 119 5.52 10.47 -10.28
C LEU A 119 5.32 10.89 -11.75
N GLY A 120 4.76 10.00 -12.59
CA GLY A 120 4.50 10.23 -14.00
C GLY A 120 5.74 10.07 -14.90
N CYS A 121 6.84 9.53 -14.38
CA CYS A 121 8.07 9.36 -15.18
C CYS A 121 7.84 8.42 -16.38
N SER A 122 7.08 7.33 -16.19
CA SER A 122 6.72 6.37 -17.23
C SER A 122 5.43 6.70 -17.99
N ALA A 123 4.91 7.94 -17.87
CA ALA A 123 3.78 8.39 -18.68
C ALA A 123 4.18 8.60 -20.16
N GLY A 124 3.22 8.41 -21.07
CA GLY A 124 3.45 8.58 -22.52
C GLY A 124 3.89 10.00 -22.93
N SER A 125 3.54 11.02 -22.15
CA SER A 125 4.01 12.40 -22.32
C SER A 125 5.43 12.66 -21.79
N CYS A 126 6.02 11.70 -21.09
CA CYS A 126 7.36 11.77 -20.52
C CYS A 126 8.26 10.66 -21.12
N HIS A 127 8.73 9.73 -20.30
CA HIS A 127 9.66 8.69 -20.75
C HIS A 127 8.96 7.40 -21.21
N GLY A 128 7.63 7.28 -21.04
CA GLY A 128 6.83 6.12 -21.47
C GLY A 128 6.41 6.12 -22.94
N SER A 129 6.87 7.09 -23.76
CA SER A 129 6.67 7.06 -25.22
C SER A 129 7.67 6.13 -25.91
N PRO A 130 7.43 5.71 -27.17
CA PRO A 130 8.32 4.76 -27.88
C PRO A 130 9.78 5.19 -27.94
N HIS A 131 10.04 6.49 -27.98
CA HIS A 131 11.41 7.04 -28.03
C HIS A 131 11.87 7.63 -26.69
N GLY A 132 10.95 7.82 -25.73
CA GLY A 132 11.22 8.54 -24.49
C GLY A 132 11.56 10.02 -24.72
N LYS A 133 11.60 10.81 -23.66
CA LYS A 133 12.13 12.18 -23.74
C LYS A 133 13.62 12.18 -23.40
N GLY A 134 14.39 12.95 -24.17
CA GLY A 134 15.84 13.09 -23.97
C GLY A 134 16.59 11.77 -24.12
N SER A 135 16.17 10.89 -25.02
CA SER A 135 16.73 9.55 -25.25
C SER A 135 16.70 8.64 -24.01
N PHE A 136 15.86 8.97 -23.02
CA PHE A 136 15.59 8.10 -21.88
C PHE A 136 14.18 7.53 -22.02
N ARG A 137 14.10 6.22 -22.21
CA ARG A 137 12.85 5.49 -22.40
C ARG A 137 12.58 4.63 -21.20
N LEU A 138 11.35 4.68 -20.70
CA LEU A 138 10.76 3.72 -19.79
C LEU A 138 9.59 3.03 -20.48
N SER A 139 9.23 1.84 -20.02
CA SER A 139 8.00 1.19 -20.45
C SER A 139 6.79 1.97 -19.96
N LEU A 140 5.71 1.98 -20.73
CA LEU A 140 4.50 2.68 -20.34
C LEU A 140 3.94 2.08 -19.03
N ARG A 141 3.85 2.91 -17.97
CA ARG A 141 3.34 2.50 -16.66
C ARG A 141 4.05 1.29 -16.05
N ALA A 142 5.36 1.17 -16.29
CA ALA A 142 6.18 0.06 -15.79
C ALA A 142 5.72 -1.34 -16.28
N PHE A 143 5.21 -1.41 -17.52
CA PHE A 143 4.72 -2.66 -18.12
C PHE A 143 5.85 -3.68 -18.36
N ASP A 144 7.06 -3.21 -18.68
CA ASP A 144 8.24 -4.04 -18.92
C ASP A 144 9.37 -3.69 -17.94
N PRO A 145 9.39 -4.33 -16.77
CA PRO A 145 10.43 -4.10 -15.76
C PRO A 145 11.85 -4.42 -16.25
N GLY A 146 12.00 -5.34 -17.19
CA GLY A 146 13.30 -5.69 -17.77
C GLY A 146 13.89 -4.53 -18.58
N LEU A 147 13.08 -3.92 -19.45
CA LEU A 147 13.45 -2.72 -20.19
C LEU A 147 13.76 -1.58 -19.24
N ASP A 148 12.88 -1.33 -18.26
CA ASP A 148 13.03 -0.22 -17.31
C ASP A 148 14.33 -0.35 -16.50
N GLY A 149 14.66 -1.56 -16.06
CA GLY A 149 15.90 -1.84 -15.35
C GLY A 149 17.14 -1.61 -16.22
N LEU A 150 17.13 -2.11 -17.47
CA LEU A 150 18.21 -1.90 -18.40
C LEU A 150 18.49 -0.42 -18.64
N THR A 151 17.44 0.36 -18.92
CA THR A 151 17.57 1.78 -19.23
C THR A 151 17.97 2.62 -18.02
N LEU A 152 17.52 2.24 -16.83
CA LEU A 152 17.86 2.95 -15.59
C LEU A 152 19.30 2.70 -15.14
N VAL A 153 19.76 1.47 -15.22
CA VAL A 153 21.00 1.05 -14.55
C VAL A 153 22.17 0.90 -15.53
N SER A 154 21.93 0.44 -16.76
CA SER A 154 23.02 0.05 -17.68
C SER A 154 23.25 1.01 -18.83
N GLU A 155 22.20 1.60 -19.39
CA GLU A 155 22.34 2.51 -20.53
C GLU A 155 23.10 3.79 -20.17
N GLU A 156 23.73 4.40 -21.18
CA GLU A 156 24.46 5.66 -21.06
C GLU A 156 25.52 5.62 -19.95
N LEU A 157 26.24 4.51 -19.84
CA LEU A 157 27.28 4.26 -18.84
C LEU A 157 26.77 4.31 -17.39
N GLY A 158 25.50 3.99 -17.16
CA GLY A 158 24.91 3.95 -15.83
C GLY A 158 24.75 5.33 -15.15
N ARG A 159 24.91 6.43 -15.88
CA ARG A 159 24.87 7.79 -15.29
C ARG A 159 23.56 8.17 -14.61
N ARG A 160 22.49 7.38 -14.79
CA ARG A 160 21.19 7.65 -14.18
C ARG A 160 21.15 7.22 -12.73
N THR A 161 21.97 6.22 -12.34
CA THR A 161 22.11 5.71 -10.99
C THR A 161 23.58 5.69 -10.57
N ASN A 162 23.90 6.30 -9.44
CA ASN A 162 25.26 6.35 -8.89
C ASN A 162 25.24 5.77 -7.46
N PRO A 163 25.53 4.47 -7.25
CA PRO A 163 25.49 3.88 -5.94
C PRO A 163 26.49 4.44 -4.93
N ILE A 164 27.62 5.01 -5.42
CA ILE A 164 28.66 5.58 -4.56
C ILE A 164 28.20 6.93 -3.99
N GLU A 165 27.54 7.76 -4.82
CA GLU A 165 27.01 9.07 -4.45
C GLU A 165 25.55 9.16 -4.92
N PRO A 166 24.60 8.53 -4.24
CA PRO A 166 23.22 8.42 -4.70
C PRO A 166 22.56 9.76 -5.04
N ASP A 167 22.85 10.79 -4.24
CA ASP A 167 22.30 12.13 -4.44
C ASP A 167 22.81 12.82 -5.73
N LYS A 168 23.87 12.29 -6.36
CA LYS A 168 24.37 12.73 -7.66
C LYS A 168 23.77 11.96 -8.85
N SER A 169 22.89 11.03 -8.62
CA SER A 169 22.18 10.30 -9.68
C SER A 169 21.27 11.20 -10.48
N LEU A 170 21.30 11.11 -11.81
CA LEU A 170 20.38 11.88 -12.66
C LEU A 170 18.92 11.53 -12.39
N LEU A 171 18.64 10.30 -11.93
CA LEU A 171 17.32 9.85 -11.50
C LEU A 171 16.76 10.68 -10.32
N LEU A 172 17.62 11.28 -9.51
CA LEU A 172 17.23 12.17 -8.41
C LEU A 172 17.38 13.65 -8.78
N LEU A 173 18.47 14.02 -9.45
CA LEU A 173 18.76 15.42 -9.77
C LEU A 173 17.76 16.04 -10.73
N LYS A 174 17.32 15.31 -11.77
CA LYS A 174 16.40 15.84 -12.77
C LYS A 174 14.99 16.05 -12.21
N PRO A 175 14.32 15.08 -11.59
CA PRO A 175 12.96 15.28 -11.11
C PRO A 175 12.87 16.23 -9.91
N THR A 176 13.96 16.45 -9.16
CA THR A 176 14.02 17.49 -8.11
C THR A 176 14.30 18.88 -8.66
N ALA A 177 14.52 19.01 -9.97
CA ALA A 177 14.94 20.25 -10.64
C ALA A 177 16.29 20.80 -10.12
N ALA A 178 17.14 19.96 -9.52
CA ALA A 178 18.51 20.32 -9.13
C ALA A 178 19.39 20.53 -10.38
N VAL A 179 19.03 19.91 -11.48
CA VAL A 179 19.57 20.19 -12.84
C VAL A 179 18.39 20.34 -13.80
N SER A 180 18.64 20.95 -14.96
CA SER A 180 17.59 21.23 -15.95
C SER A 180 16.79 19.95 -16.29
N HIS A 181 15.47 20.03 -16.17
CA HIS A 181 14.52 18.97 -16.48
C HIS A 181 13.29 19.53 -17.18
N GLU A 182 13.14 19.22 -18.46
CA GLU A 182 12.04 19.71 -19.29
C GLU A 182 10.65 19.33 -18.72
N GLY A 183 10.56 18.18 -18.03
CA GLY A 183 9.34 17.74 -17.33
C GLY A 183 8.98 18.53 -16.07
N GLY A 184 9.83 19.51 -15.65
CA GLY A 184 9.67 20.26 -14.42
C GLY A 184 9.97 19.47 -13.14
N LYS A 185 9.71 20.06 -11.99
CA LYS A 185 9.84 19.39 -10.68
C LYS A 185 8.75 18.33 -10.51
N LYS A 186 9.15 17.08 -10.25
CA LYS A 186 8.28 15.93 -10.03
C LYS A 186 8.49 15.28 -8.67
N LEU A 187 9.62 15.54 -8.03
CA LEU A 187 10.05 14.89 -6.80
C LEU A 187 10.50 15.96 -5.80
N ASP A 188 10.09 15.80 -4.56
CA ASP A 188 10.59 16.63 -3.46
C ASP A 188 11.68 15.88 -2.69
N LYS A 189 12.75 16.57 -2.30
CA LYS A 189 13.86 15.97 -1.54
C LYS A 189 13.44 15.47 -0.17
N GLU A 190 12.44 16.10 0.43
CA GLU A 190 11.92 15.73 1.75
C GLU A 190 10.82 14.64 1.68
N SER A 191 10.50 14.17 0.45
CA SER A 191 9.43 13.18 0.27
C SER A 191 9.90 11.75 0.58
N PRO A 192 8.99 10.87 1.01
CA PRO A 192 9.26 9.43 1.14
C PRO A 192 9.72 8.79 -0.17
N GLU A 193 9.22 9.27 -1.30
CA GLU A 193 9.59 8.82 -2.63
C GLU A 193 11.06 9.08 -2.94
N TYR A 194 11.57 10.26 -2.57
CA TYR A 194 12.99 10.56 -2.70
C TYR A 194 13.85 9.65 -1.84
N ALA A 195 13.48 9.49 -0.57
CA ALA A 195 14.18 8.62 0.36
C ALA A 195 14.22 7.17 -0.14
N LEU A 196 13.12 6.67 -0.71
CA LEU A 196 13.04 5.33 -1.26
C LEU A 196 13.94 5.16 -2.48
N LEU A 197 13.85 6.05 -3.48
CA LEU A 197 14.69 5.98 -4.68
C LEU A 197 16.17 6.10 -4.34
N ARG A 198 16.50 7.00 -3.40
CA ARG A 198 17.86 7.17 -2.90
C ARG A 198 18.39 5.91 -2.23
N SER A 199 17.57 5.25 -1.39
CA SER A 199 17.94 3.99 -0.74
C SER A 199 18.17 2.88 -1.76
N TRP A 200 17.26 2.71 -2.74
CA TRP A 200 17.44 1.74 -3.82
C TRP A 200 18.76 1.94 -4.56
N ILE A 201 19.11 3.18 -4.89
CA ILE A 201 20.38 3.49 -5.56
C ILE A 201 21.57 3.17 -4.65
N ALA A 202 21.52 3.57 -3.37
CA ALA A 202 22.58 3.33 -2.39
C ALA A 202 22.82 1.83 -2.15
N GLU A 203 21.78 1.01 -2.26
CA GLU A 203 21.82 -0.44 -2.17
C GLU A 203 22.35 -1.13 -3.46
N GLY A 204 22.83 -0.35 -4.44
CA GLY A 204 23.42 -0.83 -5.68
C GLY A 204 22.44 -0.89 -6.86
N ALA A 205 21.26 -0.28 -6.76
CA ALA A 205 20.23 -0.25 -7.79
C ALA A 205 19.86 -1.66 -8.32
N ALA A 206 19.75 -2.64 -7.42
CA ALA A 206 19.48 -4.02 -7.75
C ALA A 206 18.09 -4.20 -8.40
N LEU A 207 18.05 -4.96 -9.51
CA LEU A 207 16.84 -5.18 -10.30
C LEU A 207 16.01 -6.36 -9.83
N ARG A 208 16.60 -7.30 -9.11
CA ARG A 208 15.93 -8.49 -8.56
C ARG A 208 16.36 -8.73 -7.13
N LYS A 209 15.43 -9.23 -6.32
CA LYS A 209 15.71 -9.88 -5.04
C LYS A 209 15.64 -11.39 -5.22
N ALA A 210 16.35 -12.13 -4.37
CA ALA A 210 16.31 -13.59 -4.36
C ALA A 210 14.89 -14.12 -4.04
N GLU A 211 14.12 -13.36 -3.26
CA GLU A 211 12.76 -13.71 -2.82
C GLU A 211 11.82 -12.53 -3.07
N GLU A 212 11.32 -12.40 -4.30
CA GLU A 212 10.27 -11.43 -4.61
C GLU A 212 8.88 -12.02 -4.30
N ILE A 213 8.10 -11.25 -3.53
CA ILE A 213 6.69 -11.56 -3.25
C ILE A 213 5.92 -11.44 -4.55
N THR A 214 5.17 -12.47 -4.91
CA THR A 214 4.28 -12.47 -6.07
C THR A 214 2.84 -12.29 -5.62
N CYS A 215 2.07 -11.45 -6.33
CA CYS A 215 0.63 -11.36 -6.11
C CYS A 215 -0.03 -12.67 -6.56
N THR A 216 -0.65 -13.40 -5.63
CA THR A 216 -1.33 -14.67 -5.90
C THR A 216 -2.84 -14.52 -6.04
N GLY A 217 -3.39 -13.35 -5.69
CA GLY A 217 -4.82 -13.10 -5.79
C GLY A 217 -5.18 -11.67 -5.39
N ILE A 218 -6.39 -11.27 -5.75
CA ILE A 218 -7.00 -9.99 -5.39
C ILE A 218 -8.37 -10.27 -4.78
N THR A 219 -8.62 -9.71 -3.61
CA THR A 219 -9.94 -9.72 -2.99
C THR A 219 -10.55 -8.32 -3.07
N ILE A 220 -11.80 -8.24 -3.54
CA ILE A 220 -12.53 -6.98 -3.66
C ILE A 220 -13.52 -6.89 -2.50
N TYR A 221 -13.53 -5.76 -1.82
CA TYR A 221 -14.48 -5.44 -0.77
C TYR A 221 -15.19 -4.11 -1.08
N PRO A 222 -16.51 -4.03 -0.87
CA PRO A 222 -17.42 -5.12 -0.57
C PRO A 222 -17.54 -6.12 -1.73
N SER A 223 -17.75 -7.41 -1.41
CA SER A 223 -17.82 -8.50 -2.41
C SER A 223 -19.09 -8.49 -3.24
N GLU A 224 -20.13 -7.77 -2.77
CA GLU A 224 -21.40 -7.64 -3.48
C GLU A 224 -21.48 -6.33 -4.24
N PRO A 225 -21.94 -6.34 -5.51
CA PRO A 225 -22.16 -5.11 -6.23
C PRO A 225 -23.28 -4.29 -5.59
N ARG A 226 -23.11 -2.98 -5.58
CA ARG A 226 -24.13 -2.02 -5.13
C ARG A 226 -25.13 -1.74 -6.21
#